data_8297f5e4f225f7c729b3fc3c8656fccf
#
_entry.id   8297f5e4f225f7c729b3fc3c8656fccf
#
_cell.length_a   1.000
_cell.length_b   1.000
_cell.length_c   1.000
_cell.angle_alpha   90.00
_cell.angle_beta   90.00
_cell.angle_gamma   90.00
#
_symmetry.space_group_name_H-M   'P 1'
#
loop_
_entity.id
_entity.type
_entity.pdbx_description
1 polymer ?
#
loop_
_entity_poly.entity_id
_entity_poly.type
_entity_poly.pdbx_seq_one_letter_code
_entity_poly.pdbx_strand_id
1 'polypeptide(L)'
;TKVVAPNRVVEHGQTFRFGQVTLRMHHYGTAHTPSDLCVEVLPDRVTYVGDVAMNNRIANMDDGSYVGTFKYYEALQQAAGDQLWVPGHGRPSRTLLRDYGEFMAGIYEPALKAVEDGQGVEVARANVLKDPRVARHARTMQGFDSNIGKYVSLAYLEAEKIAF
;
A
#
# COMPACT_ATOMS: atom_id res chain seq x y z
N THR A 1 -17.29 -6.13 23.06
CA THR A 1 -17.21 -6.73 21.72
C THR A 1 -16.66 -8.13 21.86
N LYS A 2 -17.38 -9.13 21.29
CA LYS A 2 -16.90 -10.53 21.28
C LYS A 2 -16.03 -10.73 20.04
N VAL A 3 -14.79 -11.16 20.23
CA VAL A 3 -13.92 -11.55 19.10
C VAL A 3 -14.41 -12.88 18.55
N VAL A 4 -14.62 -12.95 17.25
CA VAL A 4 -14.99 -14.17 16.53
C VAL A 4 -13.86 -14.47 15.56
N ALA A 5 -13.23 -15.64 15.73
CA ALA A 5 -12.20 -16.10 14.82
C ALA A 5 -12.79 -16.48 13.45
N PRO A 6 -12.06 -16.26 12.35
CA PRO A 6 -12.46 -16.76 11.03
C PRO A 6 -12.56 -18.29 11.06
N ASN A 7 -13.56 -18.82 10.39
CA ASN A 7 -13.78 -20.27 10.27
C ASN A 7 -13.55 -20.80 8.86
N ARG A 8 -13.12 -19.94 7.94
CA ARG A 8 -12.83 -20.29 6.55
C ARG A 8 -11.59 -19.59 6.05
N VAL A 9 -10.71 -20.32 5.42
CA VAL A 9 -9.56 -19.78 4.67
C VAL A 9 -10.01 -19.51 3.25
N VAL A 10 -9.52 -18.43 2.66
CA VAL A 10 -9.73 -18.06 1.26
C VAL A 10 -8.39 -18.04 0.52
N GLU A 11 -8.42 -18.36 -0.76
CA GLU A 11 -7.24 -18.40 -1.62
C GLU A 11 -7.29 -17.30 -2.69
N HIS A 12 -6.12 -16.90 -3.17
CA HIS A 12 -6.01 -16.00 -4.32
C HIS A 12 -6.80 -16.52 -5.52
N GLY A 13 -7.53 -15.64 -6.21
CA GLY A 13 -8.35 -15.97 -7.37
C GLY A 13 -9.67 -16.67 -7.04
N GLN A 14 -9.88 -17.10 -5.79
CA GLN A 14 -11.13 -17.75 -5.39
C GLN A 14 -12.31 -16.79 -5.56
N THR A 15 -13.43 -17.34 -6.06
CA THR A 15 -14.67 -16.59 -6.22
C THR A 15 -15.76 -17.11 -5.29
N PHE A 16 -16.58 -16.20 -4.81
CA PHE A 16 -17.75 -16.49 -3.98
C PHE A 16 -18.98 -15.81 -4.56
N ARG A 17 -20.08 -16.54 -4.61
CA ARG A 17 -21.38 -15.96 -4.94
C ARG A 17 -22.14 -15.64 -3.66
N PHE A 18 -22.54 -14.37 -3.54
CA PHE A 18 -23.37 -13.88 -2.45
C PHE A 18 -24.63 -13.22 -3.02
N GLY A 19 -25.73 -13.96 -3.06
CA GLY A 19 -26.94 -13.53 -3.77
C GLY A 19 -26.67 -13.38 -5.28
N GLN A 20 -26.87 -12.16 -5.77
CA GLN A 20 -26.60 -11.82 -7.19
C GLN A 20 -25.18 -11.29 -7.43
N VAL A 21 -24.41 -11.10 -6.37
CA VAL A 21 -23.05 -10.56 -6.43
C VAL A 21 -22.03 -11.68 -6.49
N THR A 22 -21.04 -11.56 -7.35
CA THR A 22 -19.86 -12.43 -7.37
C THR A 22 -18.66 -11.65 -6.88
N LEU A 23 -18.00 -12.18 -5.86
CA LEU A 23 -16.79 -11.62 -5.26
C LEU A 23 -15.58 -12.44 -5.73
N ARG A 24 -14.48 -11.76 -6.07
CA ARG A 24 -13.18 -12.38 -6.34
C ARG A 24 -12.17 -11.92 -5.31
N MET A 25 -11.38 -12.87 -4.80
CA MET A 25 -10.34 -12.62 -3.79
C MET A 25 -8.99 -12.41 -4.46
N HIS A 26 -8.28 -11.36 -4.08
CA HIS A 26 -6.94 -11.06 -4.58
C HIS A 26 -5.96 -10.99 -3.43
N HIS A 27 -4.87 -11.74 -3.54
CA HIS A 27 -3.73 -11.71 -2.62
C HIS A 27 -2.44 -11.89 -3.42
N TYR A 28 -1.52 -10.93 -3.33
CA TYR A 28 -0.28 -10.93 -4.12
C TYR A 28 0.97 -10.85 -3.24
N GLY A 29 0.86 -11.32 -1.99
CA GLY A 29 1.95 -11.27 -1.02
C GLY A 29 1.85 -10.07 -0.09
N THR A 30 2.97 -9.72 0.52
CA THR A 30 3.04 -8.64 1.51
C THR A 30 2.95 -7.27 0.86
N ALA A 31 1.99 -6.46 1.31
CA ALA A 31 1.91 -5.03 1.03
C ALA A 31 1.89 -4.24 2.34
N HIS A 32 0.72 -4.04 2.95
CA HIS A 32 0.57 -3.45 4.29
C HIS A 32 0.87 -4.48 5.39
N THR A 33 0.43 -5.73 5.17
CA THR A 33 0.73 -6.90 6.00
C THR A 33 0.98 -8.14 5.12
N PRO A 34 1.51 -9.25 5.67
CA PRO A 34 1.66 -10.50 4.91
C PRO A 34 0.34 -11.17 4.50
N SER A 35 -0.79 -10.74 5.08
CA SER A 35 -2.10 -11.37 4.88
C SER A 35 -3.15 -10.45 4.25
N ASP A 36 -2.73 -9.39 3.58
CA ASP A 36 -3.66 -8.47 2.91
C ASP A 36 -4.52 -9.18 1.89
N LEU A 37 -5.82 -8.89 1.91
CA LEU A 37 -6.80 -9.44 1.01
C LEU A 37 -7.61 -8.32 0.37
N CYS A 38 -7.63 -8.25 -0.96
CA CYS A 38 -8.53 -7.37 -1.69
C CYS A 38 -9.73 -8.15 -2.20
N VAL A 39 -10.89 -7.51 -2.19
CA VAL A 39 -12.18 -8.12 -2.58
C VAL A 39 -12.76 -7.33 -3.74
N GLU A 40 -12.79 -7.95 -4.92
CA GLU A 40 -13.39 -7.39 -6.12
C GLU A 40 -14.86 -7.81 -6.23
N VAL A 41 -15.73 -6.84 -6.51
CA VAL A 41 -17.14 -7.05 -6.85
C VAL A 41 -17.25 -7.04 -8.37
N LEU A 42 -17.29 -8.23 -8.97
CA LEU A 42 -17.10 -8.42 -10.42
C LEU A 42 -18.04 -7.58 -11.29
N PRO A 43 -19.39 -7.56 -11.07
CA PRO A 43 -20.25 -6.83 -12.02
C PRO A 43 -20.10 -5.31 -11.88
N ASP A 44 -19.73 -4.81 -10.70
CA ASP A 44 -19.80 -3.37 -10.39
C ASP A 44 -18.49 -2.63 -10.66
N ARG A 45 -17.41 -3.35 -10.96
CA ARG A 45 -16.05 -2.79 -11.14
C ARG A 45 -15.62 -1.97 -9.91
N VAL A 46 -15.86 -2.56 -8.72
CA VAL A 46 -15.48 -2.02 -7.42
C VAL A 46 -14.56 -3.03 -6.73
N THR A 47 -13.42 -2.57 -6.23
CA THR A 47 -12.50 -3.42 -5.47
C THR A 47 -12.19 -2.78 -4.13
N TYR A 48 -12.50 -3.50 -3.06
CA TYR A 48 -12.11 -3.16 -1.69
C TYR A 48 -10.66 -3.58 -1.50
N VAL A 49 -9.78 -2.62 -1.29
CA VAL A 49 -8.33 -2.86 -1.14
C VAL A 49 -7.87 -2.82 0.31
N GLY A 50 -8.76 -2.44 1.24
CA GLY A 50 -8.39 -2.31 2.66
C GLY A 50 -7.21 -1.36 2.83
N ASP A 51 -6.28 -1.74 3.71
CA ASP A 51 -5.11 -0.91 4.02
C ASP A 51 -3.92 -1.11 3.06
N VAL A 52 -4.10 -1.95 2.02
CA VAL A 52 -3.12 -2.05 0.92
C VAL A 52 -2.91 -0.69 0.24
N ALA A 53 -3.98 0.12 0.15
CA ALA A 53 -3.89 1.52 -0.28
C ALA A 53 -4.81 2.40 0.56
N MET A 54 -4.35 3.59 0.89
CA MET A 54 -5.11 4.56 1.68
C MET A 54 -5.29 5.86 0.92
N ASN A 55 -6.34 6.61 1.26
CA ASN A 55 -6.56 7.93 0.71
C ASN A 55 -6.48 8.96 1.83
N ASN A 56 -5.56 9.92 1.68
CA ASN A 56 -5.36 11.02 2.62
C ASN A 56 -4.93 10.59 4.04
N ARG A 57 -4.31 9.41 4.17
CA ARG A 57 -3.73 8.90 5.41
C ARG A 57 -2.45 8.14 5.10
N ILE A 58 -1.42 8.29 5.96
CA ILE A 58 -0.21 7.49 5.88
C ILE A 58 -0.44 6.11 6.49
N ALA A 59 -0.10 5.05 5.75
CA ALA A 59 -0.25 3.68 6.23
C ALA A 59 0.82 3.33 7.28
N ASN A 60 0.48 2.45 8.21
CA ASN A 60 1.48 1.77 9.01
C ASN A 60 2.22 0.74 8.13
N MET A 61 3.56 0.74 8.16
CA MET A 61 4.41 -0.15 7.37
C MET A 61 5.26 -1.08 8.26
N ASP A 62 4.86 -1.29 9.53
CA ASP A 62 5.65 -2.10 10.47
C ASP A 62 5.81 -3.55 10.01
N ASP A 63 4.74 -4.13 9.47
CA ASP A 63 4.70 -5.49 8.94
C ASP A 63 4.64 -5.50 7.40
N GLY A 64 4.79 -4.34 6.78
CA GLY A 64 4.62 -4.12 5.35
C GLY A 64 5.91 -4.23 4.55
N SER A 65 5.77 -4.09 3.23
CA SER A 65 6.86 -4.03 2.26
C SER A 65 6.56 -2.98 1.20
N TYR A 66 7.50 -2.06 0.94
CA TYR A 66 7.39 -1.08 -0.15
C TYR A 66 7.44 -1.78 -1.51
N VAL A 67 8.45 -2.62 -1.71
CA VAL A 67 8.62 -3.39 -2.95
C VAL A 67 7.45 -4.35 -3.16
N GLY A 68 6.98 -4.99 -2.09
CA GLY A 68 5.80 -5.84 -2.12
C GLY A 68 4.54 -5.05 -2.50
N THR A 69 4.35 -3.84 -1.97
CA THR A 69 3.23 -2.94 -2.32
C THR A 69 3.22 -2.60 -3.81
N PHE A 70 4.37 -2.26 -4.40
CA PHE A 70 4.44 -1.94 -5.83
C PHE A 70 4.07 -3.15 -6.70
N LYS A 71 4.60 -4.33 -6.38
CA LYS A 71 4.25 -5.59 -7.06
C LYS A 71 2.77 -5.93 -6.91
N TYR A 72 2.22 -5.70 -5.72
CA TYR A 72 0.81 -5.94 -5.43
C TYR A 72 -0.09 -5.04 -6.29
N TYR A 73 0.23 -3.75 -6.41
CA TYR A 73 -0.54 -2.80 -7.23
C TYR A 73 -0.50 -3.18 -8.70
N GLU A 74 0.67 -3.50 -9.23
CA GLU A 74 0.82 -3.93 -10.62
C GLU A 74 -0.03 -5.17 -10.90
N ALA A 75 0.10 -6.22 -10.10
CA ALA A 75 -0.63 -7.46 -10.27
C ALA A 75 -2.15 -7.27 -10.12
N LEU A 76 -2.59 -6.47 -9.14
CA LEU A 76 -4.00 -6.19 -8.92
C LEU A 76 -4.62 -5.37 -10.08
N GLN A 77 -3.91 -4.37 -10.59
CA GLN A 77 -4.36 -3.58 -11.74
C GLN A 77 -4.43 -4.42 -13.01
N GLN A 78 -3.45 -5.31 -13.24
CA GLN A 78 -3.48 -6.24 -14.38
C GLN A 78 -4.67 -7.21 -14.30
N ALA A 79 -4.98 -7.73 -13.12
CA ALA A 79 -6.05 -8.73 -12.95
C ALA A 79 -7.46 -8.13 -12.94
N ALA A 80 -7.66 -6.98 -12.31
CA ALA A 80 -8.97 -6.36 -12.13
C ALA A 80 -9.27 -5.25 -13.13
N GLY A 81 -8.24 -4.66 -13.76
CA GLY A 81 -8.39 -3.57 -14.70
C GLY A 81 -8.82 -2.26 -14.04
N ASP A 82 -9.58 -1.45 -14.76
CA ASP A 82 -10.07 -0.16 -14.28
C ASP A 82 -11.23 -0.33 -13.29
N GLN A 83 -10.99 0.01 -12.04
CA GLN A 83 -11.88 -0.17 -10.90
C GLN A 83 -12.16 1.15 -10.16
N LEU A 84 -13.25 1.18 -9.39
CA LEU A 84 -13.37 2.06 -8.25
C LEU A 84 -12.69 1.38 -7.05
N TRP A 85 -11.53 1.88 -6.66
CA TRP A 85 -10.77 1.35 -5.53
C TRP A 85 -11.30 1.91 -4.21
N VAL A 86 -11.66 1.04 -3.29
CA VAL A 86 -12.20 1.40 -1.97
C VAL A 86 -11.14 1.12 -0.90
N PRO A 87 -10.52 2.16 -0.32
CA PRO A 87 -9.49 2.00 0.71
C PRO A 87 -10.07 1.61 2.07
N GLY A 88 -9.22 1.13 2.99
CA GLY A 88 -9.57 0.98 4.39
C GLY A 88 -9.78 2.33 5.09
N HIS A 89 -9.07 3.37 4.64
CA HIS A 89 -9.17 4.74 5.15
C HIS A 89 -9.25 5.76 4.02
N GLY A 90 -10.16 6.72 4.17
CA GLY A 90 -10.37 7.80 3.22
C GLY A 90 -11.44 7.49 2.17
N ARG A 91 -11.50 8.29 1.10
CA ARG A 91 -12.54 8.19 0.09
C ARG A 91 -12.14 7.24 -1.04
N PRO A 92 -13.09 6.48 -1.63
CA PRO A 92 -12.85 5.72 -2.85
C PRO A 92 -12.38 6.63 -4.00
N SER A 93 -11.50 6.07 -4.86
CA SER A 93 -11.00 6.77 -6.05
C SER A 93 -10.61 5.78 -7.13
N ARG A 94 -10.78 6.14 -8.41
CA ARG A 94 -10.28 5.35 -9.56
C ARG A 94 -8.77 5.44 -9.71
N THR A 95 -8.15 6.48 -9.15
CA THR A 95 -6.71 6.72 -9.23
C THR A 95 -5.97 6.34 -7.96
N LEU A 96 -6.67 5.73 -6.98
CA LEU A 96 -6.13 5.46 -5.64
C LEU A 96 -4.78 4.74 -5.66
N LEU A 97 -4.68 3.62 -6.39
CA LEU A 97 -3.44 2.82 -6.41
C LEU A 97 -2.27 3.58 -7.03
N ARG A 98 -2.55 4.37 -8.09
CA ARG A 98 -1.55 5.24 -8.70
C ARG A 98 -1.12 6.34 -7.73
N ASP A 99 -2.08 7.08 -7.17
CA ASP A 99 -1.79 8.26 -6.37
C ASP A 99 -1.08 7.89 -5.05
N TYR A 100 -1.50 6.79 -4.44
CA TYR A 100 -0.84 6.29 -3.24
C TYR A 100 0.49 5.59 -3.56
N GLY A 101 0.58 4.91 -4.70
CA GLY A 101 1.82 4.32 -5.20
C GLY A 101 2.90 5.38 -5.45
N GLU A 102 2.54 6.51 -6.05
CA GLU A 102 3.46 7.66 -6.22
C GLU A 102 3.96 8.20 -4.87
N PHE A 103 3.07 8.31 -3.88
CA PHE A 103 3.47 8.71 -2.52
C PHE A 103 4.46 7.72 -1.91
N MET A 104 4.17 6.42 -1.99
CA MET A 104 5.04 5.36 -1.48
C MET A 104 6.40 5.32 -2.21
N ALA A 105 6.40 5.50 -3.53
CA ALA A 105 7.60 5.60 -4.35
C ALA A 105 8.44 6.84 -3.96
N GLY A 106 7.79 7.96 -3.67
CA GLY A 106 8.46 9.16 -3.15
C GLY A 106 9.16 8.96 -1.80
N ILE A 107 8.75 7.97 -1.02
CA ILE A 107 9.44 7.57 0.22
C ILE A 107 10.57 6.58 -0.10
N TYR A 108 10.28 5.53 -0.88
CA TYR A 108 11.19 4.40 -1.08
C TYR A 108 12.38 4.75 -1.99
N GLU A 109 12.14 5.41 -3.13
CA GLU A 109 13.20 5.68 -4.11
C GLU A 109 14.33 6.57 -3.57
N PRO A 110 14.06 7.69 -2.84
CA PRO A 110 15.14 8.45 -2.22
C PRO A 110 15.86 7.68 -1.09
N ALA A 111 15.17 6.77 -0.41
CA ALA A 111 15.77 5.90 0.61
C ALA A 111 16.71 4.87 -0.04
N LEU A 112 16.26 4.21 -1.12
CA LEU A 112 17.08 3.30 -1.93
C LEU A 112 18.30 4.01 -2.49
N LYS A 113 18.13 5.21 -3.05
CA LYS A 113 19.25 6.01 -3.59
C LYS A 113 20.28 6.35 -2.51
N ALA A 114 19.86 6.67 -1.30
CA ALA A 114 20.78 6.93 -0.19
C ALA A 114 21.58 5.68 0.18
N VAL A 115 20.96 4.49 0.18
CA VAL A 115 21.66 3.20 0.41
C VAL A 115 22.69 2.94 -0.69
N GLU A 116 22.30 3.07 -1.96
CA GLU A 116 23.19 2.89 -3.12
C GLU A 116 24.40 3.82 -3.10
N ASP A 117 24.21 5.05 -2.63
CA ASP A 117 25.27 6.07 -2.50
C ASP A 117 26.09 5.92 -1.20
N GLY A 118 25.81 4.92 -0.35
CA GLY A 118 26.48 4.73 0.93
C GLY A 118 26.18 5.83 1.95
N GLN A 119 25.03 6.53 1.81
CA GLN A 119 24.60 7.62 2.68
C GLN A 119 23.67 7.08 3.79
N GLY A 120 23.69 7.73 4.94
CA GLY A 120 22.87 7.31 6.08
C GLY A 120 21.39 7.71 5.96
N VAL A 121 20.57 7.13 6.83
CA VAL A 121 19.10 7.35 6.89
C VAL A 121 18.69 8.82 7.04
N GLU A 122 19.52 9.67 7.65
CA GLU A 122 19.22 11.11 7.79
C GLU A 122 19.26 11.83 6.44
N VAL A 123 20.15 11.41 5.53
CA VAL A 123 20.18 11.94 4.16
C VAL A 123 18.96 11.44 3.38
N ALA A 124 18.60 10.17 3.52
CA ALA A 124 17.38 9.61 2.97
C ALA A 124 16.16 10.41 3.41
N ARG A 125 16.04 10.69 4.72
CA ARG A 125 14.95 11.48 5.30
C ARG A 125 14.88 12.89 4.71
N ALA A 126 16.02 13.57 4.62
CA ALA A 126 16.06 14.92 4.04
C ALA A 126 15.61 14.94 2.57
N ASN A 127 15.97 13.90 1.80
CA ASN A 127 15.59 13.77 0.39
C ASN A 127 14.12 13.41 0.23
N VAL A 128 13.60 12.47 1.02
CA VAL A 128 12.17 12.10 1.04
C VAL A 128 11.27 13.31 1.33
N LEU A 129 11.62 14.12 2.34
CA LEU A 129 10.81 15.29 2.69
C LEU A 129 10.83 16.40 1.62
N LYS A 130 11.81 16.39 0.72
CA LYS A 130 11.90 17.30 -0.44
C LYS A 130 11.26 16.73 -1.70
N ASP A 131 11.02 15.43 -1.75
CA ASP A 131 10.37 14.80 -2.92
C ASP A 131 8.97 15.39 -3.11
N PRO A 132 8.65 15.95 -4.28
CA PRO A 132 7.35 16.59 -4.51
C PRO A 132 6.16 15.63 -4.35
N ARG A 133 6.35 14.32 -4.58
CA ARG A 133 5.33 13.29 -4.37
C ARG A 133 4.98 13.13 -2.89
N VAL A 134 5.90 13.45 -1.99
CA VAL A 134 5.74 13.39 -0.52
C VAL A 134 5.38 14.76 0.04
N ALA A 135 6.11 15.80 -0.34
CA ALA A 135 5.97 17.16 0.19
C ALA A 135 4.54 17.72 0.03
N ARG A 136 3.86 17.39 -1.07
CA ARG A 136 2.47 17.81 -1.32
C ARG A 136 1.48 17.30 -0.28
N HIS A 137 1.82 16.21 0.43
CA HIS A 137 0.96 15.54 1.42
C HIS A 137 1.24 15.97 2.86
N ALA A 138 2.35 16.65 3.11
CA ALA A 138 2.82 16.98 4.47
C ALA A 138 1.79 17.74 5.33
N ARG A 139 0.93 18.57 4.70
CA ARG A 139 -0.07 19.38 5.43
C ARG A 139 -1.47 18.77 5.46
N THR A 140 -1.74 17.78 4.66
CA THR A 140 -3.12 17.28 4.43
C THR A 140 -3.30 15.81 4.80
N MET A 141 -2.22 15.02 4.72
CA MET A 141 -2.29 13.58 4.99
C MET A 141 -2.31 13.33 6.48
N GLN A 142 -3.36 12.66 6.95
CA GLN A 142 -3.51 12.30 8.36
C GLN A 142 -2.36 11.40 8.84
N GLY A 143 -1.76 11.75 9.97
CA GLY A 143 -0.66 11.01 10.58
C GLY A 143 0.71 11.23 9.92
N PHE A 144 0.83 12.16 8.96
CA PHE A 144 2.10 12.41 8.26
C PHE A 144 3.22 12.79 9.23
N ASP A 145 3.09 13.90 9.96
CA ASP A 145 4.16 14.45 10.79
C ASP A 145 4.64 13.49 11.88
N SER A 146 3.72 12.71 12.46
CA SER A 146 4.03 11.76 13.54
C SER A 146 4.66 10.46 13.03
N ASN A 147 4.54 10.13 11.73
CA ASN A 147 4.91 8.80 11.25
C ASN A 147 5.93 8.81 10.11
N ILE A 148 6.07 9.91 9.34
CA ILE A 148 6.92 9.93 8.15
C ILE A 148 8.37 9.54 8.45
N GLY A 149 8.93 9.99 9.58
CA GLY A 149 10.29 9.64 9.98
C GLY A 149 10.49 8.14 10.17
N LYS A 150 9.55 7.46 10.82
CA LYS A 150 9.54 6.00 10.99
C LYS A 150 9.47 5.29 9.63
N TYR A 151 8.61 5.74 8.74
CA TYR A 151 8.41 5.08 7.45
C TYR A 151 9.58 5.27 6.51
N VAL A 152 10.26 6.41 6.56
CA VAL A 152 11.56 6.56 5.88
C VAL A 152 12.58 5.57 6.41
N SER A 153 12.66 5.38 7.73
CA SER A 153 13.59 4.40 8.33
C SER A 153 13.25 2.98 7.89
N LEU A 154 11.98 2.60 7.82
CA LEU A 154 11.54 1.29 7.32
C LEU A 154 11.89 1.10 5.84
N ALA A 155 11.66 2.11 5.00
CA ALA A 155 12.03 2.09 3.59
C ALA A 155 13.55 1.93 3.40
N TYR A 156 14.34 2.66 4.19
CA TYR A 156 15.80 2.57 4.18
C TYR A 156 16.28 1.15 4.57
N LEU A 157 15.74 0.59 5.65
CA LEU A 157 16.08 -0.78 6.09
C LEU A 157 15.66 -1.85 5.08
N GLU A 158 14.53 -1.67 4.39
CA GLU A 158 14.12 -2.58 3.32
C GLU A 158 15.07 -2.48 2.12
N ALA A 159 15.47 -1.27 1.74
CA ALA A 159 16.43 -1.03 0.68
C ALA A 159 17.79 -1.65 0.99
N GLU A 160 18.31 -1.53 2.21
CA GLU A 160 19.55 -2.18 2.65
C GLU A 160 19.48 -3.70 2.49
N LYS A 161 18.39 -4.35 2.90
CA LYS A 161 18.21 -5.81 2.79
C LYS A 161 18.19 -6.32 1.35
N ILE A 162 17.82 -5.45 0.40
CA ILE A 162 17.74 -5.82 -1.02
C ILE A 162 19.06 -5.56 -1.72
N ALA A 163 19.82 -4.54 -1.28
CA ALA A 163 21.10 -4.15 -1.89
C ALA A 163 22.27 -5.03 -1.48
N PHE A 164 22.18 -5.74 -0.34
CA PHE A 164 23.22 -6.59 0.24
C PHE A 164 22.68 -7.96 0.63
#